data_13fa2f49ea70b7986e901a05cc4c422e
#
_entry.id   13fa2f49ea70b7986e901a05cc4c422e
#
_cell.length_a   1.000
_cell.length_b   1.000
_cell.length_c   1.000
_cell.angle_alpha   90.00
_cell.angle_beta   90.00
_cell.angle_gamma   90.00
#
_symmetry.space_group_name_H-M   'P 1'
#
loop_
_entity.id
_entity.type
_entity.pdbx_description
1 polymer ?
#
loop_
_entity_poly.entity_id
_entity_poly.type
_entity_poly.pdbx_seq_one_letter_code
_entity_poly.pdbx_strand_id
1 'polypeptide(L)'
;ESLNIPCITVPLSASTCAGWTALSNIYTKDGQFIKDVALRSCPKILVFDHKFIQTAPSRTLASGIADALAKWYESSITSSKIDDGLVQQAIQISRVLRDQLLIDGGKAFKGQFENNPSWQNTVEACGLTAGLVGGIGGEKCRTAAAHAIHNAITQIITPNKFLHGEIVGVGLLLQLRLEEMKNNNKLADQSIKQL
;
A
#
# COMPACT_ATOMS: atom_id res chain seq x y z
N GLU A 1 -15.17 13.13 -10.77
CA GLU A 1 -14.64 14.36 -11.37
C GLU A 1 -15.56 14.92 -12.48
N SER A 2 -16.11 14.04 -13.33
CA SER A 2 -17.00 14.47 -14.45
C SER A 2 -18.22 15.27 -13.97
N LEU A 3 -18.69 15.05 -12.75
CA LEU A 3 -19.86 15.74 -12.18
C LEU A 3 -19.50 17.00 -11.38
N ASN A 4 -18.21 17.30 -11.20
CA ASN A 4 -17.71 18.40 -10.38
C ASN A 4 -18.29 18.42 -8.94
N ILE A 5 -18.58 17.25 -8.38
CA ILE A 5 -19.08 17.08 -7.01
C ILE A 5 -17.90 16.85 -6.08
N PRO A 6 -17.80 17.57 -4.94
CA PRO A 6 -16.77 17.32 -3.95
C PRO A 6 -16.92 15.92 -3.36
N CYS A 7 -15.82 15.18 -3.28
CA CYS A 7 -15.78 13.85 -2.70
C CYS A 7 -15.36 13.93 -1.23
N ILE A 8 -16.12 13.26 -0.35
CA ILE A 8 -15.77 13.01 1.05
C ILE A 8 -15.59 11.49 1.19
N THR A 9 -14.49 11.06 1.77
CA THR A 9 -14.22 9.65 1.99
C THR A 9 -14.21 9.31 3.48
N VAL A 10 -14.75 8.15 3.80
CA VAL A 10 -14.79 7.60 5.17
C VAL A 10 -14.28 6.16 5.09
N PRO A 11 -12.97 5.91 5.27
CA PRO A 11 -12.43 4.56 5.24
C PRO A 11 -13.03 3.69 6.36
N LEU A 12 -13.53 2.52 6.00
CA LEU A 12 -14.06 1.54 6.94
C LEU A 12 -13.05 0.42 7.23
N SER A 13 -11.87 0.48 6.63
CA SER A 13 -10.76 -0.43 6.88
C SER A 13 -9.43 0.24 6.53
N ALA A 14 -8.33 -0.28 7.04
CA ALA A 14 -6.97 0.16 6.71
C ALA A 14 -6.32 -0.72 5.63
N SER A 15 -7.12 -1.29 4.72
CA SER A 15 -6.62 -2.17 3.66
C SER A 15 -5.89 -1.45 2.53
N THR A 16 -6.01 -0.13 2.44
CA THR A 16 -5.40 0.71 1.40
C THR A 16 -5.38 2.18 1.81
N CYS A 17 -4.48 2.95 1.20
CA CYS A 17 -4.43 4.40 1.30
C CYS A 17 -5.31 5.13 0.26
N ALA A 18 -6.09 4.41 -0.55
CA ALA A 18 -6.85 4.99 -1.66
C ALA A 18 -7.91 6.02 -1.23
N GLY A 19 -8.32 6.01 0.04
CA GLY A 19 -9.33 6.92 0.56
C GLY A 19 -9.02 8.42 0.43
N TRP A 20 -7.76 8.80 0.21
CA TRP A 20 -7.38 10.20 0.08
C TRP A 20 -6.32 10.49 -0.98
N THR A 21 -6.06 9.55 -1.87
CA THR A 21 -5.11 9.71 -2.97
C THR A 21 -5.81 10.18 -4.26
N ALA A 22 -5.08 10.90 -5.12
CA ALA A 22 -5.55 11.33 -6.42
C ALA A 22 -5.34 10.23 -7.49
N LEU A 23 -5.73 9.01 -7.16
CA LEU A 23 -5.62 7.85 -8.04
C LEU A 23 -6.85 6.96 -7.91
N SER A 24 -7.30 6.39 -9.01
CA SER A 24 -8.35 5.37 -9.04
C SER A 24 -7.90 4.20 -9.92
N ASN A 25 -8.00 2.99 -9.39
CA ASN A 25 -7.77 1.78 -10.15
C ASN A 25 -9.09 1.30 -10.72
N ILE A 26 -9.13 1.04 -12.01
CA ILE A 26 -10.32 0.58 -12.72
C ILE A 26 -10.23 -0.92 -12.96
N TYR A 27 -11.29 -1.61 -12.60
CA TYR A 27 -11.43 -3.07 -12.75
C TYR A 27 -12.66 -3.42 -13.57
N THR A 28 -12.67 -4.59 -14.19
CA THR A 28 -13.88 -5.19 -14.77
C THR A 28 -14.86 -5.59 -13.66
N LYS A 29 -16.09 -5.96 -14.01
CA LYS A 29 -17.06 -6.53 -13.06
C LYS A 29 -16.55 -7.81 -12.39
N ASP A 30 -15.71 -8.55 -13.08
CA ASP A 30 -15.10 -9.80 -12.58
C ASP A 30 -13.81 -9.54 -11.78
N GLY A 31 -13.42 -8.26 -11.60
CA GLY A 31 -12.29 -7.86 -10.78
C GLY A 31 -10.92 -7.88 -11.49
N GLN A 32 -10.88 -8.01 -12.82
CA GLN A 32 -9.64 -7.90 -13.59
C GLN A 32 -9.20 -6.44 -13.68
N PHE A 33 -7.94 -6.18 -13.41
CA PHE A 33 -7.35 -4.85 -13.53
C PHE A 33 -7.37 -4.39 -15.00
N ILE A 34 -7.84 -3.17 -15.24
CA ILE A 34 -7.86 -2.54 -16.56
C ILE A 34 -6.77 -1.49 -16.66
N LYS A 35 -6.79 -0.49 -15.77
CA LYS A 35 -5.84 0.63 -15.78
C LYS A 35 -5.93 1.46 -14.51
N ASP A 36 -4.89 2.25 -14.28
CA ASP A 36 -4.90 3.36 -13.33
C ASP A 36 -5.42 4.63 -14.00
N VAL A 37 -6.11 5.46 -13.22
CA VAL A 37 -6.57 6.78 -13.63
C VAL A 37 -6.10 7.80 -12.61
N ALA A 38 -5.22 8.70 -13.04
CA ALA A 38 -4.86 9.87 -12.25
C ALA A 38 -6.05 10.82 -12.18
N LEU A 39 -6.40 11.23 -10.96
CA LEU A 39 -7.47 12.18 -10.71
C LEU A 39 -6.89 13.60 -10.65
N ARG A 40 -7.70 14.62 -10.95
CA ARG A 40 -7.29 16.03 -10.90
C ARG A 40 -7.02 16.51 -9.47
N SER A 41 -7.69 15.92 -8.48
CA SER A 41 -7.51 16.24 -7.07
C SER A 41 -7.83 15.03 -6.19
N CYS A 42 -7.24 15.02 -5.00
CA CYS A 42 -7.66 14.11 -3.94
C CYS A 42 -9.10 14.39 -3.48
N PRO A 43 -9.75 13.49 -2.76
CA PRO A 43 -10.96 13.78 -2.02
C PRO A 43 -10.80 15.04 -1.17
N LYS A 44 -11.85 15.85 -1.08
CA LYS A 44 -11.80 17.15 -0.39
C LYS A 44 -11.71 17.00 1.12
N ILE A 45 -12.29 15.94 1.66
CA ILE A 45 -12.32 15.64 3.09
C ILE A 45 -12.10 14.14 3.25
N LEU A 46 -11.21 13.79 4.18
CA LEU A 46 -11.05 12.44 4.69
C LEU A 46 -11.50 12.40 6.14
N VAL A 47 -12.50 11.59 6.46
CA VAL A 47 -12.91 11.31 7.84
C VAL A 47 -12.27 9.98 8.23
N PHE A 48 -11.17 10.06 8.99
CA PHE A 48 -10.40 8.89 9.42
C PHE A 48 -10.72 8.60 10.89
N ASP A 49 -11.65 7.67 11.13
CA ASP A 49 -12.10 7.31 12.47
C ASP A 49 -11.71 5.87 12.81
N HIS A 50 -10.87 5.72 13.82
CA HIS A 50 -10.40 4.43 14.31
C HIS A 50 -11.54 3.51 14.76
N LYS A 51 -12.65 4.07 15.30
CA LYS A 51 -13.81 3.28 15.73
C LYS A 51 -14.53 2.60 14.57
N PHE A 52 -14.56 3.23 13.40
CA PHE A 52 -15.07 2.57 12.20
C PHE A 52 -14.09 1.52 11.68
N ILE A 53 -12.81 1.87 11.60
CA ILE A 53 -11.78 0.98 11.04
C ILE A 53 -11.60 -0.29 11.88
N GLN A 54 -11.72 -0.21 13.21
CA GLN A 54 -11.59 -1.37 14.11
C GLN A 54 -12.68 -2.42 13.91
N THR A 55 -13.83 -2.07 13.31
CA THR A 55 -14.89 -3.03 13.01
C THR A 55 -14.58 -3.94 11.82
N ALA A 56 -13.57 -3.59 11.02
CA ALA A 56 -13.17 -4.37 9.86
C ALA A 56 -12.48 -5.68 10.27
N PRO A 57 -12.63 -6.76 9.50
CA PRO A 57 -11.88 -7.98 9.73
C PRO A 57 -10.36 -7.74 9.75
N SER A 58 -9.65 -8.38 10.67
CA SER A 58 -8.18 -8.27 10.80
C SER A 58 -7.41 -8.58 9.50
N ARG A 59 -7.98 -9.44 8.65
CA ARG A 59 -7.49 -9.74 7.30
C ARG A 59 -7.32 -8.48 6.44
N THR A 60 -8.19 -7.47 6.61
CA THR A 60 -8.09 -6.21 5.87
C THR A 60 -6.88 -5.39 6.29
N LEU A 61 -6.53 -5.39 7.58
CA LEU A 61 -5.32 -4.74 8.08
C LEU A 61 -4.06 -5.48 7.59
N ALA A 62 -4.04 -6.82 7.63
CA ALA A 62 -2.92 -7.60 7.08
C ALA A 62 -2.69 -7.30 5.59
N SER A 63 -3.78 -7.21 4.81
CA SER A 63 -3.72 -6.78 3.41
C SER A 63 -3.14 -5.37 3.28
N GLY A 64 -3.56 -4.42 4.13
CA GLY A 64 -3.06 -3.04 4.12
C GLY A 64 -1.58 -2.94 4.46
N ILE A 65 -1.09 -3.74 5.41
CA ILE A 65 0.34 -3.81 5.74
C ILE A 65 1.15 -4.25 4.52
N ALA A 66 0.72 -5.30 3.83
CA ALA A 66 1.42 -5.80 2.65
C ALA A 66 1.46 -4.78 1.50
N ASP A 67 0.33 -4.10 1.23
CA ASP A 67 0.26 -3.01 0.24
C ASP A 67 1.16 -1.81 0.64
N ALA A 68 1.13 -1.42 1.91
CA ALA A 68 1.93 -0.31 2.41
C ALA A 68 3.44 -0.60 2.40
N LEU A 69 3.85 -1.83 2.72
CA LEU A 69 5.26 -2.26 2.62
C LEU A 69 5.79 -2.17 1.19
N ALA A 70 4.97 -2.49 0.19
CA ALA A 70 5.34 -2.39 -1.20
C ALA A 70 5.80 -0.97 -1.59
N LYS A 71 5.32 0.08 -0.91
CA LYS A 71 5.73 1.47 -1.18
C LYS A 71 7.24 1.68 -1.09
N TRP A 72 7.90 1.11 -0.06
CA TRP A 72 9.36 1.18 0.03
C TRP A 72 10.05 0.30 -1.01
N TYR A 73 9.67 -0.96 -1.08
CA TYR A 73 10.39 -1.93 -1.92
C TYR A 73 10.27 -1.60 -3.41
N GLU A 74 9.19 -0.98 -3.84
CA GLU A 74 9.02 -0.55 -5.23
C GLU A 74 9.66 0.81 -5.49
N SER A 75 9.40 1.83 -4.67
CA SER A 75 9.93 3.18 -4.89
C SER A 75 11.45 3.24 -4.78
N SER A 76 12.06 2.46 -3.89
CA SER A 76 13.52 2.40 -3.73
C SER A 76 14.24 1.89 -4.98
N ILE A 77 13.57 1.10 -5.82
CA ILE A 77 14.12 0.58 -7.07
C ILE A 77 13.81 1.54 -8.22
N THR A 78 12.54 1.88 -8.41
CA THR A 78 12.10 2.66 -9.57
C THR A 78 12.61 4.08 -9.54
N SER A 79 12.82 4.64 -8.36
CA SER A 79 13.09 6.07 -8.18
C SER A 79 14.48 6.39 -7.62
N SER A 80 15.30 5.37 -7.35
CA SER A 80 16.64 5.56 -6.74
C SER A 80 17.58 6.46 -7.55
N LYS A 81 17.39 6.55 -8.87
CA LYS A 81 18.22 7.34 -9.77
C LYS A 81 17.57 8.65 -10.24
N ILE A 82 16.39 8.98 -9.72
CA ILE A 82 15.66 10.17 -10.09
C ILE A 82 16.16 11.34 -9.25
N ASP A 83 16.74 12.35 -9.90
CA ASP A 83 17.19 13.59 -9.27
C ASP A 83 16.02 14.59 -9.21
N ASP A 84 15.11 14.33 -8.28
CA ASP A 84 13.93 15.16 -8.01
C ASP A 84 13.70 15.16 -6.50
N GLY A 85 13.76 16.33 -5.89
CA GLY A 85 13.71 16.49 -4.43
C GLY A 85 12.43 15.93 -3.80
N LEU A 86 11.28 16.07 -4.45
CA LEU A 86 10.01 15.50 -3.93
C LEU A 86 10.00 13.98 -4.02
N VAL A 87 10.53 13.41 -5.09
CA VAL A 87 10.68 11.97 -5.25
C VAL A 87 11.61 11.41 -4.17
N GLN A 88 12.75 12.08 -3.91
CA GLN A 88 13.66 11.65 -2.85
C GLN A 88 13.03 11.72 -1.46
N GLN A 89 12.24 12.77 -1.19
CA GLN A 89 11.47 12.86 0.07
C GLN A 89 10.44 11.72 0.18
N ALA A 90 9.71 11.42 -0.89
CA ALA A 90 8.75 10.32 -0.91
C ALA A 90 9.42 8.96 -0.61
N ILE A 91 10.63 8.72 -1.15
CA ILE A 91 11.42 7.53 -0.85
C ILE A 91 11.76 7.47 0.65
N GLN A 92 12.20 8.58 1.27
CA GLN A 92 12.50 8.58 2.70
C GLN A 92 11.25 8.35 3.55
N ILE A 93 10.10 8.93 3.18
CA ILE A 93 8.82 8.65 3.85
C ILE A 93 8.45 7.16 3.73
N SER A 94 8.64 6.55 2.57
CA SER A 94 8.38 5.13 2.38
C SER A 94 9.30 4.22 3.22
N ARG A 95 10.53 4.66 3.47
CA ARG A 95 11.46 3.97 4.38
C ARG A 95 10.95 4.01 5.82
N VAL A 96 10.57 5.21 6.30
CA VAL A 96 10.00 5.36 7.65
C VAL A 96 8.72 4.54 7.81
N LEU A 97 7.85 4.55 6.79
CA LEU A 97 6.63 3.73 6.74
C LEU A 97 6.96 2.24 6.91
N ARG A 98 7.91 1.71 6.13
CA ARG A 98 8.36 0.32 6.26
C ARG A 98 8.84 0.01 7.68
N ASP A 99 9.74 0.84 8.21
CA ASP A 99 10.33 0.62 9.54
C ASP A 99 9.25 0.61 10.62
N GLN A 100 8.28 1.52 10.54
CA GLN A 100 7.13 1.56 11.46
C GLN A 100 6.28 0.29 11.37
N LEU A 101 5.97 -0.17 10.16
CA LEU A 101 5.19 -1.39 9.94
C LEU A 101 5.92 -2.65 10.44
N LEU A 102 7.24 -2.72 10.31
CA LEU A 102 8.04 -3.84 10.84
C LEU A 102 8.08 -3.83 12.38
N ILE A 103 8.03 -2.66 13.02
CA ILE A 103 8.00 -2.52 14.48
C ILE A 103 6.62 -2.87 15.06
N ASP A 104 5.56 -2.36 14.47
CA ASP A 104 4.22 -2.38 15.04
C ASP A 104 3.27 -3.40 14.40
N GLY A 105 3.47 -3.74 13.12
CA GLY A 105 2.51 -4.56 12.36
C GLY A 105 2.19 -5.91 13.02
N GLY A 106 3.21 -6.65 13.48
CA GLY A 106 2.97 -7.91 14.19
C GLY A 106 2.32 -7.74 15.57
N LYS A 107 2.54 -6.60 16.24
CA LYS A 107 1.94 -6.28 17.54
C LYS A 107 0.50 -5.79 17.40
N ALA A 108 0.14 -5.24 16.24
CA ALA A 108 -1.19 -4.72 15.95
C ALA A 108 -2.30 -5.77 16.09
N PHE A 109 -1.96 -7.05 15.94
CA PHE A 109 -2.91 -8.17 16.07
C PHE A 109 -2.99 -8.75 17.49
N LYS A 110 -2.25 -8.18 18.47
CA LYS A 110 -2.20 -8.66 19.84
C LYS A 110 -3.06 -7.77 20.75
N GLY A 111 -4.01 -8.37 21.48
CA GLY A 111 -4.82 -7.68 22.46
C GLY A 111 -6.06 -6.97 21.91
N GLN A 112 -6.65 -6.11 22.74
CA GLN A 112 -7.84 -5.34 22.38
C GLN A 112 -7.44 -4.06 21.64
N PHE A 113 -8.12 -3.72 20.58
CA PHE A 113 -7.81 -2.57 19.70
C PHE A 113 -7.81 -1.23 20.44
N GLU A 114 -8.71 -1.03 21.41
CA GLU A 114 -8.90 0.22 22.14
C GLU A 114 -7.65 0.65 22.96
N ASN A 115 -6.85 -0.31 23.39
CA ASN A 115 -5.64 -0.09 24.21
C ASN A 115 -4.37 -0.59 23.51
N ASN A 116 -4.36 -0.65 22.19
CA ASN A 116 -3.21 -1.11 21.42
C ASN A 116 -2.62 0.02 20.56
N PRO A 117 -1.63 0.77 21.05
CA PRO A 117 -0.95 1.82 20.29
C PRO A 117 -0.36 1.30 18.96
N SER A 118 0.16 0.07 18.96
CA SER A 118 0.70 -0.53 17.74
C SER A 118 -0.37 -0.76 16.67
N TRP A 119 -1.63 -1.05 17.07
CA TRP A 119 -2.74 -1.12 16.13
C TRP A 119 -3.04 0.25 15.51
N GLN A 120 -3.13 1.31 16.32
CA GLN A 120 -3.38 2.67 15.85
C GLN A 120 -2.26 3.13 14.90
N ASN A 121 -1.00 2.98 15.32
CA ASN A 121 0.16 3.32 14.50
C ASN A 121 0.14 2.58 13.14
N THR A 122 -0.21 1.29 13.15
CA THR A 122 -0.27 0.47 11.93
C THR A 122 -1.40 0.91 11.01
N VAL A 123 -2.58 1.20 11.57
CA VAL A 123 -3.75 1.70 10.82
C VAL A 123 -3.44 3.03 10.15
N GLU A 124 -2.83 3.97 10.88
CA GLU A 124 -2.42 5.28 10.36
C GLU A 124 -1.31 5.15 9.32
N ALA A 125 -0.35 4.24 9.54
CA ALA A 125 0.69 3.95 8.57
C ALA A 125 0.09 3.46 7.24
N CYS A 126 -0.83 2.50 7.28
CA CYS A 126 -1.47 1.95 6.09
C CYS A 126 -2.43 2.93 5.42
N GLY A 127 -3.25 3.65 6.20
CA GLY A 127 -4.30 4.51 5.67
C GLY A 127 -3.84 5.93 5.29
N LEU A 128 -2.87 6.47 6.01
CA LEU A 128 -2.43 7.86 5.85
C LEU A 128 -1.01 7.96 5.29
N THR A 129 0.00 7.42 5.99
CA THR A 129 1.41 7.59 5.58
C THR A 129 1.69 6.97 4.21
N ALA A 130 1.13 5.80 3.91
CA ALA A 130 1.26 5.18 2.59
C ALA A 130 0.73 6.07 1.45
N GLY A 131 -0.32 6.85 1.71
CA GLY A 131 -0.87 7.81 0.76
C GLY A 131 0.03 9.01 0.50
N LEU A 132 0.79 9.47 1.51
CA LEU A 132 1.77 10.55 1.34
C LEU A 132 2.86 10.18 0.35
N VAL A 133 3.33 8.94 0.35
CA VAL A 133 4.36 8.48 -0.60
C VAL A 133 3.88 8.70 -2.05
N GLY A 134 2.66 8.24 -2.36
CA GLY A 134 2.07 8.43 -3.69
C GLY A 134 1.70 9.88 -3.99
N GLY A 135 1.28 10.64 -2.97
CA GLY A 135 0.92 12.06 -3.11
C GLY A 135 2.11 12.96 -3.43
N ILE A 136 3.27 12.71 -2.81
CA ILE A 136 4.49 13.50 -3.00
C ILE A 136 5.31 12.98 -4.19
N GLY A 137 5.49 11.66 -4.30
CA GLY A 137 6.33 11.04 -5.33
C GLY A 137 5.62 10.80 -6.67
N GLY A 138 4.29 10.92 -6.71
CA GLY A 138 3.50 10.72 -7.92
C GLY A 138 3.65 9.31 -8.50
N GLU A 139 3.56 9.19 -9.81
CA GLU A 139 3.70 7.92 -10.54
C GLU A 139 5.05 7.25 -10.34
N LYS A 140 6.10 8.06 -10.14
CA LYS A 140 7.48 7.60 -9.99
C LYS A 140 7.69 6.71 -8.74
N CYS A 141 6.85 6.85 -7.71
CA CYS A 141 6.95 6.11 -6.45
C CYS A 141 5.83 5.08 -6.25
N ARG A 142 5.12 4.67 -7.31
CA ARG A 142 3.91 3.87 -7.14
C ARG A 142 4.08 2.39 -7.38
N THR A 143 4.64 2.00 -8.50
CA THR A 143 4.56 0.62 -8.99
C THR A 143 5.89 0.14 -9.56
N ALA A 144 6.25 -1.07 -9.21
CA ALA A 144 7.31 -1.85 -9.83
C ALA A 144 6.82 -3.30 -10.07
N ALA A 145 7.62 -4.29 -9.75
CA ALA A 145 7.28 -5.67 -10.03
C ALA A 145 6.13 -6.20 -9.16
N ALA A 146 6.02 -5.78 -7.89
CA ALA A 146 4.97 -6.28 -7.00
C ALA A 146 3.56 -5.96 -7.53
N HIS A 147 3.30 -4.72 -7.89
CA HIS A 147 2.01 -4.34 -8.48
C HIS A 147 1.83 -4.84 -9.92
N ALA A 148 2.91 -4.95 -10.72
CA ALA A 148 2.83 -5.56 -12.05
C ALA A 148 2.39 -7.04 -11.96
N ILE A 149 2.94 -7.78 -11.00
CA ILE A 149 2.54 -9.16 -10.71
C ILE A 149 1.09 -9.23 -10.24
N HIS A 150 0.68 -8.32 -9.30
CA HIS A 150 -0.71 -8.20 -8.90
C HIS A 150 -1.63 -8.05 -10.12
N ASN A 151 -1.34 -7.08 -10.99
CA ASN A 151 -2.17 -6.80 -12.16
C ASN A 151 -2.25 -8.01 -13.11
N ALA A 152 -1.14 -8.72 -13.32
CA ALA A 152 -1.10 -9.95 -14.12
C ALA A 152 -1.92 -11.09 -13.48
N ILE A 153 -1.82 -11.26 -12.16
CA ILE A 153 -2.58 -12.30 -11.44
C ILE A 153 -4.09 -12.06 -11.57
N THR A 154 -4.54 -10.80 -11.53
CA THR A 154 -5.98 -10.49 -11.71
C THR A 154 -6.55 -10.89 -13.06
N GLN A 155 -5.70 -11.14 -14.07
CA GLN A 155 -6.15 -11.63 -15.39
C GLN A 155 -6.36 -13.15 -15.41
N ILE A 156 -5.79 -13.88 -14.44
CA ILE A 156 -5.74 -15.35 -14.45
C ILE A 156 -6.67 -15.95 -13.40
N ILE A 157 -6.74 -15.34 -12.22
CA ILE A 157 -7.55 -15.83 -11.11
C ILE A 157 -8.81 -14.97 -10.95
N THR A 158 -9.87 -15.56 -10.40
CA THR A 158 -11.07 -14.80 -10.00
C THR A 158 -10.73 -13.97 -8.74
N PRO A 159 -10.59 -12.64 -8.85
CA PRO A 159 -10.03 -11.80 -7.77
C PRO A 159 -10.88 -11.76 -6.50
N ASN A 160 -12.18 -12.10 -6.59
CA ASN A 160 -13.14 -11.99 -5.49
C ASN A 160 -12.80 -12.83 -4.23
N LYS A 161 -11.78 -13.69 -4.31
CA LYS A 161 -11.33 -14.50 -3.16
C LYS A 161 -10.19 -13.85 -2.37
N PHE A 162 -9.46 -12.90 -2.98
CA PHE A 162 -8.25 -12.31 -2.41
C PHE A 162 -8.38 -10.79 -2.33
N LEU A 163 -7.85 -10.22 -1.26
CA LEU A 163 -7.72 -8.78 -1.14
C LEU A 163 -6.54 -8.27 -1.97
N HIS A 164 -6.61 -7.01 -2.41
CA HIS A 164 -5.56 -6.37 -3.21
C HIS A 164 -4.17 -6.54 -2.59
N GLY A 165 -4.00 -6.16 -1.33
CA GLY A 165 -2.70 -6.23 -0.65
C GLY A 165 -2.21 -7.66 -0.41
N GLU A 166 -3.09 -8.67 -0.35
CA GLU A 166 -2.65 -10.07 -0.29
C GLU A 166 -1.93 -10.48 -1.57
N ILE A 167 -2.46 -10.08 -2.72
CA ILE A 167 -1.83 -10.36 -4.02
C ILE A 167 -0.57 -9.50 -4.20
N VAL A 168 -0.60 -8.22 -3.78
CA VAL A 168 0.59 -7.35 -3.77
C VAL A 168 1.68 -7.94 -2.89
N GLY A 169 1.33 -8.49 -1.72
CA GLY A 169 2.27 -9.17 -0.83
C GLY A 169 2.98 -10.36 -1.49
N VAL A 170 2.24 -11.20 -2.21
CA VAL A 170 2.83 -12.28 -3.02
C VAL A 170 3.76 -11.70 -4.09
N GLY A 171 3.33 -10.66 -4.79
CA GLY A 171 4.14 -9.94 -5.78
C GLY A 171 5.42 -9.37 -5.17
N LEU A 172 5.34 -8.83 -3.95
CA LEU A 172 6.49 -8.31 -3.22
C LEU A 172 7.52 -9.39 -2.90
N LEU A 173 7.09 -10.55 -2.42
CA LEU A 173 7.98 -11.69 -2.18
C LEU A 173 8.68 -12.16 -3.46
N LEU A 174 7.94 -12.21 -4.57
CA LEU A 174 8.50 -12.55 -5.87
C LEU A 174 9.51 -11.50 -6.35
N GLN A 175 9.19 -10.20 -6.18
CA GLN A 175 10.11 -9.12 -6.50
C GLN A 175 11.42 -9.24 -5.71
N LEU A 176 11.35 -9.41 -4.39
CA LEU A 176 12.51 -9.57 -3.53
C LEU A 176 13.36 -10.79 -3.96
N ARG A 177 12.71 -11.88 -4.33
CA ARG A 177 13.42 -13.07 -4.82
C ARG A 177 14.14 -12.82 -6.14
N LEU A 178 13.53 -12.11 -7.08
CA LEU A 178 14.15 -11.71 -8.34
C LEU A 178 15.36 -10.79 -8.11
N GLU A 179 15.25 -9.84 -7.19
CA GLU A 179 16.36 -8.95 -6.82
C GLU A 179 17.52 -9.72 -6.20
N GLU A 180 17.22 -10.67 -5.32
CA GLU A 180 18.23 -11.57 -4.72
C GLU A 180 18.98 -12.36 -5.78
N MET A 181 18.26 -12.96 -6.73
CA MET A 181 18.86 -13.73 -7.82
C MET A 181 19.74 -12.84 -8.73
N LYS A 182 19.28 -11.60 -9.01
CA LYS A 182 20.01 -10.67 -9.88
C LYS A 182 21.26 -10.10 -9.22
N ASN A 183 21.20 -9.82 -7.95
CA ASN A 183 22.26 -9.11 -7.22
C ASN A 183 23.16 -10.07 -6.44
N ASN A 184 22.89 -11.36 -6.46
CA ASN A 184 23.59 -12.40 -5.69
C ASN A 184 23.70 -12.04 -4.18
N ASN A 185 22.64 -11.47 -3.63
CA ASN A 185 22.54 -11.09 -2.21
C ASN A 185 21.31 -11.74 -1.56
N LYS A 186 21.27 -11.78 -0.22
CA LYS A 186 20.20 -12.42 0.54
C LYS A 186 19.16 -11.41 1.06
N LEU A 187 18.84 -10.36 0.31
CA LEU A 187 17.88 -9.32 0.74
C LEU A 187 16.47 -9.90 0.95
N ALA A 188 16.04 -10.82 0.08
CA ALA A 188 14.74 -11.45 0.23
C ALA A 188 14.67 -12.29 1.51
N ASP A 189 15.71 -13.08 1.80
CA ASP A 189 15.76 -13.92 3.00
C ASP A 189 15.72 -13.07 4.30
N GLN A 190 16.40 -11.93 4.32
CA GLN A 190 16.34 -10.99 5.42
C GLN A 190 14.97 -10.30 5.54
N SER A 191 14.39 -9.86 4.44
CA SER A 191 13.09 -9.18 4.42
C SER A 191 11.94 -10.14 4.76
N ILE A 192 11.99 -11.39 4.28
CA ILE A 192 10.99 -12.41 4.59
C ILE A 192 11.00 -12.76 6.09
N LYS A 193 12.17 -12.77 6.73
CA LYS A 193 12.26 -13.00 8.18
C LYS A 193 11.73 -11.84 9.02
N GLN A 194 11.61 -10.65 8.43
CA GLN A 194 11.07 -9.46 9.08
C GLN A 194 9.55 -9.30 8.88
N LEU A 195 8.99 -9.93 7.84
CA LEU A 195 7.56 -9.96 7.53
C LEU A 195 6.87 -11.11 8.27
#